data_398048df1656e306ee5f0645a5165344
#
_entry.id   398048df1656e306ee5f0645a5165344
#
_cell.length_a   1.000
_cell.length_b   1.000
_cell.length_c   1.000
_cell.angle_alpha   90.00
_cell.angle_beta   90.00
_cell.angle_gamma   90.00
#
_symmetry.space_group_name_H-M   'P 1'
#
loop_
_entity.id
_entity.type
_entity.pdbx_description
1 polymer ?
#
loop_
_entity_poly.entity_id
_entity_poly.type
_entity_poly.pdbx_seq_one_letter_code
_entity_poly.pdbx_strand_id
1 'polypeptide(L)'
;EQAAAMTAEAIAKGVNYFDTAWPYHGGKSETVIGEILKQYPRESFYLADKFPGHQIAPSYDVKAVFEHQLEKCGVGYFDFYLLHNVYENSIAVYEDERWGILPYLLEQKKNGRIRHLGFSTHAGVPALEAFLEKHTDEMEFCQIELNYLDWTLQQAKEKCELLNRYNIPIWVMEPVRGGKLANLPAAAQEKLRALRPDASDASWALRWVQEIPGVTMILSGMSNMAQMQDNLATFDHPEPLSAEEQALLLEIAEGFKSAVPCTACRYCCDGCPQEIDIPQMLRVLNELRVVPSTNAIMAVEA
;
A
#
# COMPACT_ATOMS: atom_id res chain seq x y z
N GLU A 1 9.27 8.96 -19.23
CA GLU A 1 8.25 9.73 -20.00
C GLU A 1 6.83 9.39 -19.53
N GLN A 2 6.41 8.13 -19.50
CA GLN A 2 5.05 7.72 -19.13
C GLN A 2 4.68 8.17 -17.70
N ALA A 3 5.52 7.90 -16.70
CA ALA A 3 5.28 8.30 -15.31
C ALA A 3 5.08 9.83 -15.20
N ALA A 4 5.87 10.62 -15.90
CA ALA A 4 5.73 12.08 -15.89
C ALA A 4 4.40 12.55 -16.53
N ALA A 5 3.97 11.90 -17.62
CA ALA A 5 2.68 12.21 -18.25
C ALA A 5 1.51 11.85 -17.34
N MET A 6 1.56 10.68 -16.68
CA MET A 6 0.56 10.26 -15.70
C MET A 6 0.52 11.21 -14.49
N THR A 7 1.68 11.60 -13.96
CA THR A 7 1.75 12.55 -12.84
C THR A 7 1.14 13.91 -13.22
N ALA A 8 1.44 14.41 -14.42
CA ALA A 8 0.90 15.69 -14.89
C ALA A 8 -0.63 15.66 -15.01
N GLU A 9 -1.20 14.60 -15.57
CA GLU A 9 -2.64 14.44 -15.65
C GLU A 9 -3.29 14.27 -14.29
N ALA A 10 -2.68 13.45 -13.40
CA ALA A 10 -3.17 13.27 -12.03
C ALA A 10 -3.24 14.62 -11.28
N ILE A 11 -2.18 15.44 -11.36
CA ILE A 11 -2.15 16.78 -10.75
C ILE A 11 -3.22 17.67 -11.35
N ALA A 12 -3.39 17.67 -12.69
CA ALA A 12 -4.41 18.45 -13.37
C ALA A 12 -5.84 18.06 -12.94
N LYS A 13 -6.03 16.83 -12.48
CA LYS A 13 -7.29 16.29 -11.95
C LYS A 13 -7.42 16.43 -10.42
N GLY A 14 -6.48 17.10 -9.75
CA GLY A 14 -6.56 17.40 -8.32
C GLY A 14 -5.83 16.42 -7.40
N VAL A 15 -5.18 15.40 -7.94
CA VAL A 15 -4.32 14.54 -7.12
C VAL A 15 -3.11 15.33 -6.67
N ASN A 16 -2.90 15.38 -5.36
CA ASN A 16 -1.81 16.17 -4.76
C ASN A 16 -0.98 15.37 -3.75
N TYR A 17 -1.22 14.08 -3.59
CA TYR A 17 -0.44 13.20 -2.70
C TYR A 17 0.33 12.16 -3.51
N PHE A 18 1.63 12.04 -3.20
CA PHE A 18 2.55 11.10 -3.83
C PHE A 18 3.27 10.28 -2.77
N ASP A 19 3.35 8.97 -2.99
CA ASP A 19 3.91 8.00 -2.07
C ASP A 19 5.12 7.30 -2.71
N THR A 20 6.23 7.25 -1.97
CA THR A 20 7.44 6.50 -2.36
C THR A 20 8.01 5.75 -1.17
N ALA A 21 9.06 5.00 -1.38
CA ALA A 21 9.85 4.35 -0.33
C ALA A 21 11.22 3.93 -0.84
N TRP A 22 12.17 3.79 0.09
CA TRP A 22 13.54 3.38 -0.16
C TRP A 22 13.72 2.20 -1.12
N PRO A 23 13.02 1.04 -0.96
CA PRO A 23 13.25 -0.13 -1.81
C PRO A 23 12.48 -0.09 -3.12
N TYR A 24 11.56 0.85 -3.32
CA TYR A 24 10.64 0.81 -4.45
C TYR A 24 11.37 0.92 -5.78
N HIS A 25 11.01 0.03 -6.73
CA HIS A 25 11.63 -0.06 -8.06
C HIS A 25 13.16 -0.21 -8.02
N GLY A 26 13.66 -1.04 -7.10
CA GLY A 26 15.10 -1.24 -6.92
C GLY A 26 15.82 0.02 -6.47
N GLY A 27 15.21 0.82 -5.60
CA GLY A 27 15.75 2.05 -5.03
C GLY A 27 15.72 3.27 -5.95
N LYS A 28 14.99 3.19 -7.09
CA LYS A 28 14.91 4.28 -8.08
C LYS A 28 13.70 5.18 -7.90
N SER A 29 12.68 4.76 -7.15
CA SER A 29 11.39 5.44 -7.05
C SER A 29 11.54 6.87 -6.52
N GLU A 30 12.31 7.07 -5.46
CA GLU A 30 12.54 8.39 -4.84
C GLU A 30 13.16 9.38 -5.85
N THR A 31 14.20 8.96 -6.58
CA THR A 31 14.83 9.81 -7.60
C THR A 31 13.87 10.14 -8.74
N VAL A 32 13.12 9.15 -9.22
CA VAL A 32 12.18 9.36 -10.34
C VAL A 32 11.05 10.31 -9.95
N ILE A 33 10.45 10.12 -8.77
CA ILE A 33 9.38 11.01 -8.32
C ILE A 33 9.91 12.43 -8.03
N GLY A 34 11.10 12.54 -7.44
CA GLY A 34 11.77 13.82 -7.21
C GLY A 34 12.00 14.58 -8.52
N GLU A 35 12.54 13.91 -9.55
CA GLU A 35 12.76 14.51 -10.87
C GLU A 35 11.45 14.96 -11.55
N ILE A 36 10.36 14.24 -11.34
CA ILE A 36 9.05 14.60 -11.89
C ILE A 36 8.45 15.78 -11.12
N LEU A 37 8.48 15.74 -9.79
CA LEU A 37 7.82 16.75 -8.96
C LEU A 37 8.56 18.08 -8.87
N LYS A 38 9.87 18.13 -9.16
CA LYS A 38 10.66 19.39 -9.11
C LYS A 38 10.15 20.52 -10.02
N GLN A 39 9.34 20.20 -11.03
CA GLN A 39 8.72 21.20 -11.91
C GLN A 39 7.48 21.85 -11.32
N TYR A 40 6.97 21.38 -10.20
CA TYR A 40 5.80 21.89 -9.50
C TYR A 40 6.22 22.62 -8.22
N PRO A 41 5.48 23.68 -7.79
CA PRO A 41 5.73 24.32 -6.50
C PRO A 41 5.68 23.30 -5.37
N ARG A 42 6.67 23.31 -4.46
CA ARG A 42 6.77 22.30 -3.37
C ARG A 42 5.53 22.25 -2.49
N GLU A 43 4.89 23.37 -2.28
CA GLU A 43 3.67 23.52 -1.47
C GLU A 43 2.39 23.09 -2.19
N SER A 44 2.47 22.76 -3.49
CA SER A 44 1.30 22.30 -4.26
C SER A 44 1.04 20.80 -4.16
N PHE A 45 1.95 20.05 -3.51
CA PHE A 45 1.81 18.61 -3.36
C PHE A 45 2.30 18.14 -1.99
N TYR A 46 1.79 17.00 -1.58
CA TYR A 46 2.23 16.24 -0.42
C TYR A 46 3.11 15.07 -0.88
N LEU A 47 4.25 14.90 -0.23
CA LEU A 47 5.18 13.79 -0.51
C LEU A 47 5.37 12.95 0.74
N ALA A 48 5.19 11.64 0.58
CA ALA A 48 5.47 10.66 1.61
C ALA A 48 6.67 9.80 1.24
N ASP A 49 7.49 9.49 2.23
CA ASP A 49 8.57 8.52 2.14
C ASP A 49 8.63 7.66 3.40
N LYS A 50 9.43 6.58 3.38
CA LYS A 50 9.39 5.58 4.45
C LYS A 50 10.80 5.14 4.86
N PHE A 51 11.05 5.08 6.17
CA PHE A 51 12.29 4.55 6.72
C PHE A 51 12.35 3.02 6.57
N PRO A 52 13.41 2.44 5.98
CA PRO A 52 13.49 1.02 5.64
C PRO A 52 13.87 0.07 6.79
N GLY A 53 13.41 0.30 8.02
CA GLY A 53 13.76 -0.55 9.16
C GLY A 53 13.24 -1.99 9.08
N HIS A 54 12.31 -2.27 8.17
CA HIS A 54 11.88 -3.64 7.85
C HIS A 54 12.95 -4.45 7.10
N GLN A 55 13.86 -3.80 6.41
CA GLN A 55 15.04 -4.43 5.82
C GLN A 55 16.11 -4.61 6.91
N ILE A 56 15.97 -5.69 7.68
CA ILE A 56 16.78 -5.94 8.86
C ILE A 56 18.28 -5.98 8.47
N ALA A 57 19.02 -5.02 8.97
CA ALA A 57 20.45 -4.84 8.70
C ALA A 57 21.28 -4.97 9.98
N PRO A 58 22.59 -5.25 9.87
CA PRO A 58 23.45 -5.33 11.04
C PRO A 58 23.67 -3.97 11.73
N SER A 59 23.39 -2.87 11.02
CA SER A 59 23.46 -1.50 11.54
C SER A 59 22.62 -0.55 10.70
N TYR A 60 22.18 0.57 11.32
CA TYR A 60 21.48 1.65 10.65
C TYR A 60 22.16 2.99 10.96
N ASP A 61 22.48 3.75 9.92
CA ASP A 61 22.76 5.17 10.03
C ASP A 61 21.48 5.95 9.66
N VAL A 62 20.65 6.16 10.66
CA VAL A 62 19.32 6.76 10.49
C VAL A 62 19.39 8.13 9.84
N LYS A 63 20.38 8.94 10.26
CA LYS A 63 20.61 10.26 9.68
C LYS A 63 21.01 10.17 8.21
N ALA A 64 21.97 9.31 7.88
CA ALA A 64 22.42 9.16 6.49
C ALA A 64 21.28 8.69 5.58
N VAL A 65 20.45 7.74 6.03
CA VAL A 65 19.26 7.27 5.27
C VAL A 65 18.31 8.43 5.02
N PHE A 66 17.92 9.16 6.05
CA PHE A 66 16.95 10.25 5.95
C PHE A 66 17.45 11.40 5.05
N GLU A 67 18.71 11.82 5.21
CA GLU A 67 19.31 12.85 4.37
C GLU A 67 19.39 12.41 2.91
N HIS A 68 19.75 11.16 2.66
CA HIS A 68 19.82 10.61 1.30
C HIS A 68 18.45 10.54 0.63
N GLN A 69 17.40 10.22 1.38
CA GLN A 69 16.02 10.24 0.85
C GLN A 69 15.59 11.66 0.45
N LEU A 70 15.88 12.66 1.27
CA LEU A 70 15.61 14.07 0.94
C LEU A 70 16.38 14.50 -0.31
N GLU A 71 17.66 14.10 -0.44
CA GLU A 71 18.48 14.36 -1.61
C GLU A 71 17.89 13.72 -2.87
N LYS A 72 17.55 12.43 -2.82
CA LYS A 72 16.96 11.69 -3.95
C LYS A 72 15.63 12.27 -4.40
N CYS A 73 14.79 12.67 -3.45
CA CYS A 73 13.51 13.30 -3.73
C CYS A 73 13.65 14.79 -4.13
N GLY A 74 14.81 15.40 -3.90
CA GLY A 74 15.07 16.82 -4.20
C GLY A 74 14.24 17.78 -3.34
N VAL A 75 13.96 17.42 -2.08
CA VAL A 75 13.11 18.19 -1.17
C VAL A 75 13.80 18.48 0.16
N GLY A 76 13.36 19.53 0.86
CA GLY A 76 13.87 19.89 2.19
C GLY A 76 13.11 19.27 3.36
N TYR A 77 11.94 18.71 3.10
CA TYR A 77 11.07 18.09 4.09
C TYR A 77 10.11 17.09 3.43
N PHE A 78 9.62 16.13 4.21
CA PHE A 78 8.50 15.27 3.86
C PHE A 78 7.23 15.75 4.56
N ASP A 79 6.10 15.74 3.86
CA ASP A 79 4.80 16.01 4.48
C ASP A 79 4.39 14.84 5.36
N PHE A 80 4.62 13.63 4.89
CA PHE A 80 4.34 12.40 5.62
C PHE A 80 5.57 11.51 5.60
N TYR A 81 5.89 10.93 6.73
CA TYR A 81 6.99 9.99 6.83
C TYR A 81 6.56 8.77 7.65
N LEU A 82 6.94 7.58 7.20
CA LEU A 82 6.46 6.35 7.79
C LEU A 82 7.60 5.47 8.30
N LEU A 83 7.37 4.80 9.42
CA LEU A 83 8.07 3.56 9.72
C LEU A 83 7.59 2.51 8.72
N HIS A 84 8.46 2.04 7.83
CA HIS A 84 8.09 1.14 6.73
C HIS A 84 7.90 -0.29 7.24
N ASN A 85 6.69 -0.82 7.10
CA ASN A 85 6.35 -2.18 7.44
C ASN A 85 6.73 -2.57 8.88
N VAL A 86 6.03 -1.98 9.83
CA VAL A 86 6.09 -2.39 11.25
C VAL A 86 5.38 -3.75 11.36
N TYR A 87 6.12 -4.79 11.71
CA TYR A 87 5.60 -6.16 11.85
C TYR A 87 6.43 -6.92 12.88
N GLU A 88 6.10 -8.17 13.18
CA GLU A 88 6.66 -8.98 14.25
C GLU A 88 8.19 -8.93 14.37
N ASN A 89 8.89 -8.91 13.23
CA ASN A 89 10.36 -8.89 13.24
C ASN A 89 10.96 -7.47 13.22
N SER A 90 10.26 -6.47 12.68
CA SER A 90 10.80 -5.11 12.55
C SER A 90 10.48 -4.20 13.74
N ILE A 91 9.49 -4.52 14.56
CA ILE A 91 9.17 -3.76 15.78
C ILE A 91 10.40 -3.59 16.65
N ALA A 92 11.12 -4.69 16.90
CA ALA A 92 12.32 -4.66 17.71
C ALA A 92 13.45 -3.79 17.13
N VAL A 93 13.49 -3.62 15.80
CA VAL A 93 14.44 -2.72 15.12
C VAL A 93 14.06 -1.26 15.35
N TYR A 94 12.80 -0.92 15.23
CA TYR A 94 12.31 0.45 15.43
C TYR A 94 12.41 0.90 16.89
N GLU A 95 12.28 -0.04 17.83
CA GLU A 95 12.38 0.19 19.27
C GLU A 95 13.82 0.10 19.81
N ASP A 96 14.79 -0.32 19.01
CA ASP A 96 16.18 -0.51 19.46
C ASP A 96 16.90 0.83 19.69
N GLU A 97 17.20 1.12 20.95
CA GLU A 97 17.91 2.35 21.35
C GLU A 97 19.29 2.51 20.67
N ARG A 98 19.93 1.40 20.28
CA ARG A 98 21.26 1.43 19.61
C ARG A 98 21.16 2.14 18.25
N TRP A 99 20.04 2.02 17.58
CA TRP A 99 19.80 2.66 16.28
C TRP A 99 19.19 4.04 16.40
N GLY A 100 18.38 4.26 17.46
CA GLY A 100 17.73 5.54 17.72
C GLY A 100 16.80 6.02 16.60
N ILE A 101 16.16 5.08 15.88
CA ILE A 101 15.33 5.40 14.71
C ILE A 101 14.18 6.33 15.11
N LEU A 102 13.35 5.88 16.02
CA LEU A 102 12.16 6.63 16.42
C LEU A 102 12.51 7.97 17.08
N PRO A 103 13.44 8.05 18.04
CA PRO A 103 13.88 9.33 18.60
C PRO A 103 14.39 10.32 17.55
N TYR A 104 15.16 9.86 16.57
CA TYR A 104 15.65 10.71 15.47
C TYR A 104 14.50 11.25 14.62
N LEU A 105 13.56 10.40 14.20
CA LEU A 105 12.42 10.81 13.38
C LEU A 105 11.49 11.78 14.11
N LEU A 106 11.27 11.58 15.41
CA LEU A 106 10.54 12.53 16.26
C LEU A 106 11.26 13.88 16.37
N GLU A 107 12.58 13.89 16.42
CA GLU A 107 13.37 15.13 16.35
C GLU A 107 13.20 15.83 15.00
N GLN A 108 13.23 15.07 13.87
CA GLN A 108 13.00 15.65 12.54
C GLN A 108 11.58 16.22 12.41
N LYS A 109 10.59 15.58 13.02
CA LYS A 109 9.23 16.12 13.13
C LYS A 109 9.19 17.44 13.90
N LYS A 110 9.82 17.50 15.07
CA LYS A 110 9.93 18.73 15.85
C LYS A 110 10.63 19.86 15.09
N ASN A 111 11.60 19.53 14.26
CA ASN A 111 12.36 20.47 13.45
C ASN A 111 11.64 20.87 12.13
N GLY A 112 10.44 20.32 11.86
CA GLY A 112 9.63 20.62 10.68
C GLY A 112 10.11 19.95 9.38
N ARG A 113 11.07 19.01 9.48
CA ARG A 113 11.54 18.23 8.33
C ARG A 113 10.66 17.02 8.05
N ILE A 114 9.86 16.59 8.99
CA ILE A 114 8.72 15.69 8.87
C ILE A 114 7.52 16.44 9.41
N ARG A 115 6.45 16.57 8.64
CA ARG A 115 5.23 17.22 9.12
C ARG A 115 4.35 16.27 9.91
N HIS A 116 4.15 15.06 9.37
CA HIS A 116 3.33 14.01 9.97
C HIS A 116 4.10 12.70 9.98
N LEU A 117 4.20 12.06 11.16
CA LEU A 117 4.85 10.77 11.33
C LEU A 117 3.80 9.67 11.53
N GLY A 118 3.93 8.59 10.78
CA GLY A 118 3.07 7.43 10.88
C GLY A 118 3.83 6.14 10.58
N PHE A 119 3.11 5.09 10.28
CA PHE A 119 3.71 3.80 9.93
C PHE A 119 2.89 3.04 8.92
N SER A 120 3.51 2.10 8.23
CA SER A 120 2.83 1.07 7.44
C SER A 120 3.01 -0.29 8.08
N THR A 121 2.06 -1.19 7.91
CA THR A 121 2.12 -2.50 8.56
C THR A 121 1.49 -3.62 7.75
N HIS A 122 2.14 -4.81 7.81
CA HIS A 122 1.57 -6.10 7.46
C HIS A 122 1.46 -7.03 8.69
N ALA A 123 1.65 -6.49 9.89
CA ALA A 123 1.58 -7.24 11.15
C ALA A 123 0.23 -7.95 11.35
N GLY A 124 0.24 -9.05 12.08
CA GLY A 124 -0.96 -9.60 12.69
C GLY A 124 -1.55 -8.67 13.75
N VAL A 125 -2.83 -8.86 14.08
CA VAL A 125 -3.55 -8.01 15.06
C VAL A 125 -2.82 -7.90 16.41
N PRO A 126 -2.30 -8.99 17.01
CA PRO A 126 -1.61 -8.89 18.30
C PRO A 126 -0.35 -8.02 18.28
N ALA A 127 0.45 -8.13 17.21
CA ALA A 127 1.67 -7.33 17.09
C ALA A 127 1.36 -5.85 16.82
N LEU A 128 0.34 -5.58 16.01
CA LEU A 128 -0.15 -4.23 15.78
C LEU A 128 -0.68 -3.59 17.07
N GLU A 129 -1.46 -4.33 17.86
CA GLU A 129 -1.97 -3.83 19.15
C GLU A 129 -0.84 -3.53 20.12
N ALA A 130 0.14 -4.43 20.27
CA ALA A 130 1.29 -4.23 21.13
C ALA A 130 2.14 -3.01 20.72
N PHE A 131 2.26 -2.73 19.41
CA PHE A 131 2.92 -1.52 18.93
C PHE A 131 2.12 -0.26 19.25
N LEU A 132 0.81 -0.26 19.02
CA LEU A 132 -0.06 0.87 19.31
C LEU A 132 -0.14 1.20 20.80
N GLU A 133 -0.14 0.20 21.70
CA GLU A 133 -0.11 0.42 23.14
C GLU A 133 1.08 1.26 23.60
N LYS A 134 2.21 1.17 22.90
CA LYS A 134 3.43 1.91 23.22
C LYS A 134 3.56 3.26 22.51
N HIS A 135 3.09 3.31 21.23
CA HIS A 135 3.47 4.37 20.30
C HIS A 135 2.29 5.18 19.77
N THR A 136 1.08 5.00 20.31
CA THR A 136 -0.11 5.70 19.79
C THR A 136 0.01 7.22 19.83
N ASP A 137 0.71 7.78 20.85
CA ASP A 137 0.90 9.23 21.00
C ASP A 137 1.91 9.80 19.98
N GLU A 138 2.71 8.95 19.35
CA GLU A 138 3.77 9.31 18.41
C GLU A 138 3.32 9.19 16.96
N MET A 139 2.32 8.32 16.70
CA MET A 139 1.85 7.95 15.35
C MET A 139 0.54 8.69 15.02
N GLU A 140 0.52 9.36 13.88
CA GLU A 140 -0.63 10.16 13.46
C GLU A 140 -1.53 9.44 12.44
N PHE A 141 -1.05 8.38 11.81
CA PHE A 141 -1.78 7.57 10.84
C PHE A 141 -1.13 6.20 10.65
N CYS A 142 -1.89 5.26 10.13
CA CYS A 142 -1.41 3.92 9.79
C CYS A 142 -1.83 3.52 8.38
N GLN A 143 -0.86 3.06 7.58
CA GLN A 143 -1.08 2.53 6.25
C GLN A 143 -1.16 1.01 6.31
N ILE A 144 -2.32 0.45 5.96
CA ILE A 144 -2.59 -1.01 5.96
C ILE A 144 -3.02 -1.51 4.59
N GLU A 145 -2.76 -2.78 4.33
CA GLU A 145 -3.40 -3.50 3.23
C GLU A 145 -4.88 -3.67 3.52
N LEU A 146 -5.73 -3.11 2.65
CA LEU A 146 -7.17 -3.13 2.83
C LEU A 146 -7.91 -3.22 1.49
N ASN A 147 -8.67 -4.29 1.33
CA ASN A 147 -9.59 -4.54 0.23
C ASN A 147 -10.61 -5.57 0.66
N TYR A 148 -11.65 -5.81 -0.12
CA TYR A 148 -12.74 -6.72 0.25
C TYR A 148 -12.31 -8.20 0.33
N LEU A 149 -11.20 -8.60 -0.32
CA LEU A 149 -10.65 -9.95 -0.20
C LEU A 149 -9.90 -10.14 1.12
N ASP A 150 -9.06 -9.16 1.49
CA ASP A 150 -8.26 -9.22 2.71
C ASP A 150 -9.06 -8.84 3.96
N TRP A 151 -10.31 -8.38 3.79
CA TRP A 151 -11.23 -8.09 4.89
C TRP A 151 -11.33 -9.22 5.90
N THR A 152 -11.40 -10.47 5.40
CA THR A 152 -11.37 -11.67 6.23
C THR A 152 -10.06 -12.45 6.12
N LEU A 153 -9.43 -12.48 4.94
CA LEU A 153 -8.25 -13.31 4.68
C LEU A 153 -7.02 -12.84 5.45
N GLN A 154 -6.81 -11.51 5.59
CA GLN A 154 -5.69 -10.89 6.30
C GLN A 154 -6.13 -10.19 7.59
N GLN A 155 -7.34 -10.49 8.07
CA GLN A 155 -7.92 -9.84 9.26
C GLN A 155 -7.94 -8.31 9.16
N ALA A 156 -8.16 -7.77 7.94
CA ALA A 156 -8.16 -6.31 7.75
C ALA A 156 -9.31 -5.64 8.51
N LYS A 157 -10.44 -6.35 8.71
CA LYS A 157 -11.55 -5.90 9.54
C LYS A 157 -11.10 -5.61 10.96
N GLU A 158 -10.48 -6.58 11.59
CA GLU A 158 -10.01 -6.50 12.97
C GLU A 158 -8.92 -5.43 13.13
N LYS A 159 -8.06 -5.25 12.11
CA LYS A 159 -7.07 -4.16 12.09
C LYS A 159 -7.74 -2.79 12.00
N CYS A 160 -8.77 -2.63 11.16
CA CYS A 160 -9.54 -1.38 11.08
C CYS A 160 -10.25 -1.07 12.41
N GLU A 161 -10.88 -2.06 13.03
CA GLU A 161 -11.54 -1.91 14.34
C GLU A 161 -10.53 -1.52 15.42
N LEU A 162 -9.34 -2.11 15.40
CA LEU A 162 -8.24 -1.78 16.30
C LEU A 162 -7.77 -0.34 16.12
N LEU A 163 -7.44 0.07 14.89
CA LEU A 163 -6.98 1.43 14.59
C LEU A 163 -8.01 2.49 14.97
N ASN A 164 -9.30 2.22 14.68
CA ASN A 164 -10.38 3.11 15.08
C ASN A 164 -10.50 3.24 16.60
N ARG A 165 -10.27 2.17 17.37
CA ARG A 165 -10.24 2.18 18.85
C ARG A 165 -9.15 3.09 19.41
N TYR A 166 -8.00 3.15 18.73
CA TYR A 166 -6.89 4.05 19.06
C TYR A 166 -6.99 5.44 18.40
N ASN A 167 -8.07 5.72 17.66
CA ASN A 167 -8.26 6.95 16.88
C ASN A 167 -7.12 7.23 15.88
N ILE A 168 -6.55 6.20 15.29
CA ILE A 168 -5.51 6.29 14.26
C ILE A 168 -6.17 6.27 12.88
N PRO A 169 -6.07 7.33 12.08
CA PRO A 169 -6.57 7.38 10.70
C PRO A 169 -5.96 6.26 9.85
N ILE A 170 -6.80 5.65 9.02
CA ILE A 170 -6.44 4.51 8.17
C ILE A 170 -6.13 5.00 6.77
N TRP A 171 -4.93 4.67 6.29
CA TRP A 171 -4.54 4.82 4.91
C TRP A 171 -4.50 3.45 4.24
N VAL A 172 -5.06 3.38 3.04
CA VAL A 172 -5.20 2.11 2.33
C VAL A 172 -4.06 1.92 1.35
N MET A 173 -3.30 0.85 1.50
CA MET A 173 -2.46 0.29 0.45
C MET A 173 -3.10 -0.98 -0.11
N GLU A 174 -2.73 -1.36 -1.33
CA GLU A 174 -3.24 -2.56 -2.01
C GLU A 174 -4.79 -2.60 -2.16
N PRO A 175 -5.48 -1.51 -2.52
CA PRO A 175 -6.95 -1.53 -2.65
C PRO A 175 -7.41 -2.50 -3.74
N VAL A 176 -6.57 -2.76 -4.75
CA VAL A 176 -6.82 -3.75 -5.83
C VAL A 176 -5.93 -4.99 -5.73
N ARG A 177 -5.20 -5.15 -4.60
CA ARG A 177 -4.38 -6.32 -4.26
C ARG A 177 -3.42 -6.72 -5.37
N GLY A 178 -2.46 -5.83 -5.69
CA GLY A 178 -1.48 -6.05 -6.77
C GLY A 178 -2.11 -6.24 -8.15
N GLY A 179 -3.33 -5.75 -8.37
CA GLY A 179 -4.08 -5.88 -9.61
C GLY A 179 -4.99 -7.12 -9.68
N LYS A 180 -5.00 -7.98 -8.67
CA LYS A 180 -5.87 -9.18 -8.63
C LYS A 180 -7.34 -8.82 -8.66
N LEU A 181 -7.75 -7.79 -7.94
CA LEU A 181 -9.12 -7.32 -7.89
C LEU A 181 -9.50 -6.38 -9.05
N ALA A 182 -8.53 -6.04 -9.91
CA ALA A 182 -8.76 -5.36 -11.17
C ALA A 182 -8.90 -6.33 -12.36
N ASN A 183 -8.76 -7.65 -12.14
CA ASN A 183 -8.86 -8.70 -13.16
C ASN A 183 -9.52 -9.93 -12.51
N LEU A 184 -10.81 -9.82 -12.28
CA LEU A 184 -11.59 -10.88 -11.65
C LEU A 184 -11.87 -12.04 -12.62
N PRO A 185 -12.14 -13.27 -12.12
CA PRO A 185 -12.63 -14.36 -12.93
C PRO A 185 -13.95 -14.02 -13.65
N ALA A 186 -14.15 -14.54 -14.87
CA ALA A 186 -15.31 -14.22 -15.70
C ALA A 186 -16.66 -14.37 -14.98
N ALA A 187 -16.83 -15.40 -14.15
CA ALA A 187 -18.05 -15.62 -13.38
C ALA A 187 -18.33 -14.51 -12.34
N ALA A 188 -17.28 -13.95 -11.74
CA ALA A 188 -17.41 -12.81 -10.84
C ALA A 188 -17.75 -11.53 -11.61
N GLN A 189 -17.04 -11.31 -12.74
CA GLN A 189 -17.30 -10.17 -13.61
C GLN A 189 -18.74 -10.15 -14.14
N GLU A 190 -19.29 -11.32 -14.52
CA GLU A 190 -20.68 -11.43 -14.99
C GLU A 190 -21.67 -10.96 -13.93
N LYS A 191 -21.47 -11.38 -12.66
CA LYS A 191 -22.32 -10.96 -11.55
C LYS A 191 -22.26 -9.45 -11.31
N LEU A 192 -21.05 -8.87 -11.35
CA LEU A 192 -20.84 -7.44 -11.13
C LEU A 192 -21.42 -6.60 -12.27
N ARG A 193 -21.21 -7.01 -13.52
CA ARG A 193 -21.78 -6.33 -14.69
C ARG A 193 -23.30 -6.37 -14.74
N ALA A 194 -23.93 -7.36 -14.14
CA ALA A 194 -25.40 -7.41 -14.04
C ALA A 194 -25.94 -6.25 -13.17
N LEU A 195 -25.15 -5.74 -12.23
CA LEU A 195 -25.50 -4.62 -11.35
C LEU A 195 -25.06 -3.27 -11.94
N ARG A 196 -23.80 -3.19 -12.39
CA ARG A 196 -23.21 -1.98 -13.01
C ARG A 196 -22.44 -2.36 -14.28
N PRO A 197 -23.09 -2.31 -15.46
CA PRO A 197 -22.52 -2.81 -16.73
C PRO A 197 -21.20 -2.12 -17.12
N ASP A 198 -21.05 -0.85 -16.81
CA ASP A 198 -19.92 -0.02 -17.23
C ASP A 198 -18.83 0.11 -16.16
N ALA A 199 -19.01 -0.49 -14.98
CA ALA A 199 -18.03 -0.42 -13.90
C ALA A 199 -16.86 -1.38 -14.15
N SER A 200 -15.63 -0.87 -14.03
CA SER A 200 -14.43 -1.70 -14.05
C SER A 200 -14.30 -2.53 -12.76
N ASP A 201 -13.60 -3.67 -12.83
CA ASP A 201 -13.32 -4.50 -11.65
C ASP A 201 -12.60 -3.67 -10.57
N ALA A 202 -11.66 -2.80 -10.95
CA ALA A 202 -10.92 -1.92 -10.04
C ALA A 202 -11.85 -0.93 -9.34
N SER A 203 -12.84 -0.37 -10.05
CA SER A 203 -13.76 0.61 -9.47
C SER A 203 -14.62 0.03 -8.34
N TRP A 204 -14.98 -1.25 -8.41
CA TRP A 204 -15.66 -1.96 -7.32
C TRP A 204 -14.81 -2.00 -6.05
N ALA A 205 -13.53 -2.37 -6.18
CA ALA A 205 -12.62 -2.42 -5.04
C ALA A 205 -12.37 -1.04 -4.44
N LEU A 206 -12.19 -0.01 -5.28
CA LEU A 206 -11.98 1.36 -4.83
C LEU A 206 -13.22 1.92 -4.12
N ARG A 207 -14.43 1.69 -4.65
CA ARG A 207 -15.67 2.10 -3.98
C ARG A 207 -15.85 1.39 -2.64
N TRP A 208 -15.52 0.10 -2.57
CA TRP A 208 -15.64 -0.67 -1.34
C TRP A 208 -14.79 -0.10 -0.20
N VAL A 209 -13.54 0.25 -0.47
CA VAL A 209 -12.65 0.81 0.58
C VAL A 209 -13.05 2.21 1.01
N GLN A 210 -13.75 2.98 0.15
CA GLN A 210 -14.28 4.30 0.50
C GLN A 210 -15.37 4.24 1.59
N GLU A 211 -16.05 3.10 1.73
CA GLU A 211 -17.13 2.90 2.71
C GLU A 211 -16.63 2.47 4.10
N ILE A 212 -15.33 2.15 4.24
CA ILE A 212 -14.80 1.62 5.49
C ILE A 212 -14.55 2.75 6.50
N PRO A 213 -15.15 2.68 7.71
CA PRO A 213 -14.95 3.70 8.73
C PRO A 213 -13.48 3.89 9.11
N GLY A 214 -13.06 5.14 9.24
CA GLY A 214 -11.69 5.50 9.59
C GLY A 214 -10.73 5.60 8.40
N VAL A 215 -11.13 5.17 7.21
CA VAL A 215 -10.35 5.36 5.99
C VAL A 215 -10.35 6.84 5.61
N THR A 216 -9.17 7.42 5.49
CA THR A 216 -8.97 8.84 5.15
C THR A 216 -8.16 9.05 3.88
N MET A 217 -7.42 8.03 3.44
CA MET A 217 -6.65 8.08 2.20
C MET A 217 -6.58 6.70 1.54
N ILE A 218 -6.66 6.68 0.21
CA ILE A 218 -6.56 5.46 -0.60
C ILE A 218 -5.45 5.66 -1.62
N LEU A 219 -4.44 4.79 -1.55
CA LEU A 219 -3.29 4.79 -2.46
C LEU A 219 -3.56 3.81 -3.61
N SER A 220 -3.15 4.16 -4.79
CA SER A 220 -3.22 3.27 -5.95
C SER A 220 -1.95 3.31 -6.78
N GLY A 221 -1.41 2.11 -7.09
CA GLY A 221 -0.26 1.93 -7.97
C GLY A 221 -0.71 1.63 -9.39
N MET A 222 -0.93 2.67 -10.20
CA MET A 222 -1.33 2.52 -11.60
C MET A 222 -0.10 2.38 -12.50
N SER A 223 -0.15 1.44 -13.44
CA SER A 223 0.99 1.14 -14.34
C SER A 223 0.84 1.77 -15.73
N ASN A 224 -0.33 2.31 -16.06
CA ASN A 224 -0.60 2.95 -17.34
C ASN A 224 -1.69 4.02 -17.22
N MET A 225 -1.81 4.83 -18.27
CA MET A 225 -2.75 5.95 -18.33
C MET A 225 -4.21 5.51 -18.21
N ALA A 226 -4.60 4.40 -18.83
CA ALA A 226 -5.98 3.92 -18.79
C ALA A 226 -6.43 3.53 -17.37
N GLN A 227 -5.56 2.85 -16.61
CA GLN A 227 -5.83 2.55 -15.20
C GLN A 227 -5.97 3.81 -14.36
N MET A 228 -5.14 4.82 -14.61
CA MET A 228 -5.21 6.08 -13.87
C MET A 228 -6.50 6.83 -14.19
N GLN A 229 -6.90 6.91 -15.45
CA GLN A 229 -8.13 7.58 -15.87
C GLN A 229 -9.39 6.89 -15.31
N ASP A 230 -9.41 5.56 -15.29
CA ASP A 230 -10.47 4.76 -14.66
C ASP A 230 -10.58 5.04 -13.15
N ASN A 231 -9.44 5.03 -12.45
CA ASN A 231 -9.41 5.34 -11.03
C ASN A 231 -9.84 6.78 -10.76
N LEU A 232 -9.34 7.76 -11.51
CA LEU A 232 -9.75 9.17 -11.39
C LEU A 232 -11.27 9.32 -11.58
N ALA A 233 -11.83 8.69 -12.62
CA ALA A 233 -13.28 8.73 -12.88
C ALA A 233 -14.08 8.13 -11.70
N THR A 234 -13.58 7.08 -11.06
CA THR A 234 -14.20 6.46 -9.89
C THR A 234 -14.26 7.41 -8.69
N PHE A 235 -13.22 8.25 -8.50
CA PHE A 235 -13.19 9.24 -7.41
C PHE A 235 -13.91 10.56 -7.77
N ASP A 236 -13.90 10.98 -9.04
CA ASP A 236 -14.62 12.18 -9.51
C ASP A 236 -16.13 12.03 -9.36
N HIS A 237 -16.63 10.80 -9.46
CA HIS A 237 -18.06 10.48 -9.37
C HIS A 237 -18.29 9.43 -8.27
N PRO A 238 -18.31 9.84 -6.98
CA PRO A 238 -18.58 8.94 -5.87
C PRO A 238 -19.97 8.32 -6.00
N GLU A 239 -20.03 7.01 -6.10
CA GLU A 239 -21.26 6.23 -6.16
C GLU A 239 -21.18 5.15 -5.07
N PRO A 240 -21.70 5.39 -3.87
CA PRO A 240 -21.69 4.44 -2.79
C PRO A 240 -22.26 3.07 -3.20
N LEU A 241 -21.70 2.02 -2.62
CA LEU A 241 -22.18 0.67 -2.85
C LEU A 241 -23.44 0.39 -2.02
N SER A 242 -24.46 -0.20 -2.65
CA SER A 242 -25.61 -0.72 -1.91
C SER A 242 -25.23 -1.90 -1.01
N ALA A 243 -26.07 -2.24 -0.05
CA ALA A 243 -25.86 -3.41 0.80
C ALA A 243 -25.78 -4.72 0.00
N GLU A 244 -26.53 -4.82 -1.10
CA GLU A 244 -26.50 -5.97 -2.01
C GLU A 244 -25.14 -6.06 -2.74
N GLU A 245 -24.62 -4.93 -3.22
CA GLU A 245 -23.32 -4.85 -3.90
C GLU A 245 -22.17 -5.19 -2.96
N GLN A 246 -22.21 -4.67 -1.73
CA GLN A 246 -21.22 -5.01 -0.69
C GLN A 246 -21.26 -6.51 -0.35
N ALA A 247 -22.44 -7.09 -0.19
CA ALA A 247 -22.59 -8.51 0.09
C ALA A 247 -22.07 -9.37 -1.07
N LEU A 248 -22.33 -8.98 -2.32
CA LEU A 248 -21.81 -9.67 -3.50
C LEU A 248 -20.27 -9.65 -3.55
N LEU A 249 -19.63 -8.53 -3.24
CA LEU A 249 -18.16 -8.46 -3.20
C LEU A 249 -17.59 -9.39 -2.14
N LEU A 250 -18.20 -9.49 -0.96
CA LEU A 250 -17.78 -10.43 0.07
C LEU A 250 -18.05 -11.89 -0.33
N GLU A 251 -19.14 -12.19 -1.04
CA GLU A 251 -19.39 -13.51 -1.64
C GLU A 251 -18.30 -13.89 -2.64
N ILE A 252 -17.92 -12.95 -3.52
CA ILE A 252 -16.81 -13.15 -4.47
C ILE A 252 -15.50 -13.41 -3.71
N ALA A 253 -15.22 -12.65 -2.64
CA ALA A 253 -14.05 -12.85 -1.79
C ALA A 253 -14.00 -14.25 -1.17
N GLU A 254 -15.14 -14.77 -0.71
CA GLU A 254 -15.22 -16.15 -0.18
C GLU A 254 -14.77 -17.21 -1.21
N GLY A 255 -15.04 -16.97 -2.50
CA GLY A 255 -14.57 -17.85 -3.58
C GLY A 255 -13.04 -17.95 -3.70
N PHE A 256 -12.30 -17.00 -3.13
CA PHE A 256 -10.82 -16.99 -3.11
C PHE A 256 -10.21 -17.61 -1.84
N LYS A 257 -10.99 -18.09 -0.88
CA LYS A 257 -10.47 -18.63 0.40
C LYS A 257 -9.52 -19.80 0.28
N SER A 258 -9.55 -20.55 -0.82
CA SER A 258 -8.58 -21.60 -1.10
C SER A 258 -7.22 -21.09 -1.59
N ALA A 259 -7.11 -19.81 -1.88
CA ALA A 259 -5.89 -19.18 -2.35
C ALA A 259 -4.90 -18.94 -1.20
N VAL A 260 -3.61 -19.07 -1.49
CA VAL A 260 -2.56 -18.61 -0.56
C VAL A 260 -2.55 -17.08 -0.56
N PRO A 261 -2.68 -16.42 0.61
CA PRO A 261 -2.73 -14.97 0.69
C PRO A 261 -1.35 -14.37 0.41
N CYS A 262 -1.09 -14.00 -0.84
CA CYS A 262 0.13 -13.34 -1.27
C CYS A 262 -0.21 -12.01 -1.94
N THR A 263 0.37 -10.91 -1.43
CA THR A 263 0.18 -9.54 -1.91
C THR A 263 1.21 -9.12 -2.95
N ALA A 264 2.17 -10.00 -3.24
CA ALA A 264 3.32 -9.72 -4.09
C ALA A 264 4.21 -8.56 -3.57
N CYS A 265 4.21 -8.29 -2.27
CA CYS A 265 5.05 -7.26 -1.65
C CYS A 265 6.56 -7.54 -1.72
N ARG A 266 6.96 -8.78 -2.10
CA ARG A 266 8.32 -9.25 -2.35
C ARG A 266 9.26 -9.31 -1.13
N TYR A 267 8.83 -8.97 0.07
CA TYR A 267 9.68 -9.05 1.28
C TYR A 267 10.26 -10.44 1.53
N CYS A 268 9.55 -11.50 1.10
CA CYS A 268 10.06 -12.88 1.20
C CYS A 268 11.19 -13.19 0.20
N CYS A 269 11.32 -12.41 -0.89
CA CYS A 269 12.39 -12.60 -1.88
C CYS A 269 13.72 -12.10 -1.35
N ASP A 270 13.70 -10.97 -0.63
CA ASP A 270 14.92 -10.32 -0.12
C ASP A 270 15.68 -11.22 0.90
N GLY A 271 14.95 -12.10 1.59
CA GLY A 271 15.51 -13.06 2.54
C GLY A 271 15.64 -14.50 2.00
N CYS A 272 15.34 -14.74 0.73
CA CYS A 272 15.37 -16.10 0.17
C CYS A 272 16.79 -16.52 -0.22
N PRO A 273 17.42 -17.51 0.47
CA PRO A 273 18.78 -17.94 0.14
C PRO A 273 18.89 -18.68 -1.20
N GLN A 274 17.77 -19.02 -1.82
CA GLN A 274 17.67 -19.70 -3.11
C GLN A 274 17.26 -18.76 -4.24
N GLU A 275 17.13 -17.45 -3.95
CA GLU A 275 16.72 -16.41 -4.91
C GLU A 275 15.39 -16.72 -5.66
N ILE A 276 14.50 -17.47 -5.00
CA ILE A 276 13.20 -17.84 -5.60
C ILE A 276 12.30 -16.61 -5.64
N ASP A 277 11.64 -16.38 -6.78
CA ASP A 277 10.51 -15.44 -6.87
C ASP A 277 9.27 -16.05 -6.21
N ILE A 278 9.23 -16.00 -4.87
CA ILE A 278 8.17 -16.60 -4.06
C ILE A 278 6.78 -16.05 -4.42
N PRO A 279 6.57 -14.73 -4.62
CA PRO A 279 5.29 -14.22 -5.09
C PRO A 279 4.83 -14.81 -6.42
N GLN A 280 5.75 -14.99 -7.37
CA GLN A 280 5.45 -15.64 -8.64
C GLN A 280 5.00 -17.09 -8.45
N MET A 281 5.70 -17.85 -7.61
CA MET A 281 5.35 -19.25 -7.31
C MET A 281 3.97 -19.35 -6.64
N LEU A 282 3.68 -18.46 -5.68
CA LEU A 282 2.40 -18.42 -5.00
C LEU A 282 1.26 -17.98 -5.93
N ARG A 283 1.54 -17.04 -6.86
CA ARG A 283 0.58 -16.64 -7.90
C ARG A 283 0.19 -17.82 -8.75
N VAL A 284 1.17 -18.56 -9.28
CA VAL A 284 0.93 -19.75 -10.10
C VAL A 284 0.16 -20.82 -9.32
N LEU A 285 0.54 -21.07 -8.07
CA LEU A 285 -0.19 -21.98 -7.19
C LEU A 285 -1.67 -21.58 -7.02
N ASN A 286 -1.93 -20.29 -6.82
CA ASN A 286 -3.29 -19.78 -6.68
C ASN A 286 -4.09 -19.87 -7.98
N GLU A 287 -3.46 -19.58 -9.12
CA GLU A 287 -4.08 -19.77 -10.44
C GLU A 287 -4.46 -21.22 -10.67
N LEU A 288 -3.56 -22.16 -10.37
CA LEU A 288 -3.82 -23.60 -10.48
C LEU A 288 -4.95 -24.09 -9.56
N ARG A 289 -5.10 -23.48 -8.38
CA ARG A 289 -6.19 -23.82 -7.44
C ARG A 289 -7.56 -23.31 -7.90
N VAL A 290 -7.59 -22.17 -8.59
CA VAL A 290 -8.84 -21.55 -9.06
C VAL A 290 -9.24 -22.10 -10.45
N VAL A 291 -8.28 -22.23 -11.34
CA VAL A 291 -8.49 -22.80 -12.70
C VAL A 291 -7.29 -23.69 -13.03
N PRO A 292 -7.38 -25.00 -12.80
CA PRO A 292 -6.33 -25.91 -13.19
C PRO A 292 -6.06 -25.82 -14.69
N SER A 293 -4.97 -25.21 -15.09
CA SER A 293 -4.53 -25.15 -16.49
C SER A 293 -3.04 -25.39 -16.61
N THR A 294 -2.64 -26.12 -17.66
CA THR A 294 -1.24 -26.36 -17.99
C THR A 294 -0.51 -25.08 -18.39
N ASN A 295 -1.22 -24.05 -18.85
CA ASN A 295 -0.63 -22.77 -19.25
C ASN A 295 -0.03 -22.00 -18.07
N ALA A 296 -0.57 -22.15 -16.86
CA ALA A 296 0.00 -21.52 -15.66
C ALA A 296 1.37 -22.12 -15.27
N ILE A 297 1.58 -23.42 -15.57
CA ILE A 297 2.85 -24.09 -15.31
C ILE A 297 3.91 -23.65 -16.33
N MET A 298 3.54 -23.52 -17.61
CA MET A 298 4.46 -23.09 -18.67
C MET A 298 4.97 -21.65 -18.51
N ALA A 299 4.21 -20.79 -17.83
CA ALA A 299 4.63 -19.43 -17.53
C ALA A 299 5.75 -19.33 -16.46
N VAL A 300 6.10 -20.44 -15.81
CA VAL A 300 7.21 -20.51 -14.83
C VAL A 300 8.51 -20.97 -15.49
N GLU A 301 8.41 -21.65 -16.63
CA GLU A 301 9.56 -22.21 -17.35
C GLU A 301 10.15 -21.24 -18.38
N ALA A 302 9.51 -20.09 -18.59
CA ALA A 302 9.92 -19.02 -19.50
C ALA A 302 10.51 -17.82 -18.73
#